data_dd94a8818c942b659477294ed9387b70
#
_entry.id   dd94a8818c942b659477294ed9387b70
#
_cell.length_a   1.000
_cell.length_b   1.000
_cell.length_c   1.000
_cell.angle_alpha   90.00
_cell.angle_beta   90.00
_cell.angle_gamma   90.00
#
_symmetry.space_group_name_H-M   'P 1'
#
loop_
_entity.id
_entity.type
_entity.pdbx_description
1 polymer ?
#
loop_
_entity_poly.entity_id
_entity_poly.type
_entity_poly.pdbx_seq_one_letter_code
_entity_poly.pdbx_strand_id
1 'polypeptide(L)'
;CTILHMPLYKELVRRVESGEFGPVNLIQENFGSYKEFDMENRFFNPKLAGGALLDIGVYSLTLARLFLKSQPHDVLSMMNPAPTGVDQTDGILLRNAEGQMVVLALTLHSKQPKRAMISADKAFIEIMEYPRADVATITWTDDGKQEKVQVGRTADALAYVLADLEAAVAGDASVQAQLEVSKDVMELMTGLRNDWNFLYPEEQ
;
A
#
# COMPACT_ATOMS: atom_id res chain seq x y z
N CYS A 1 -6.58 -6.17 -4.24
CA CYS A 1 -6.03 -4.82 -4.50
C CYS A 1 -5.31 -4.82 -5.86
N THR A 2 -5.58 -3.82 -6.73
CA THR A 2 -4.99 -3.76 -8.09
C THR A 2 -3.46 -3.79 -8.11
N ILE A 3 -2.79 -3.27 -7.08
CA ILE A 3 -1.31 -3.30 -6.95
C ILE A 3 -0.77 -4.71 -7.15
N LEU A 4 -1.39 -5.72 -6.56
CA LEU A 4 -0.93 -7.12 -6.62
C LEU A 4 -0.87 -7.68 -8.04
N HIS A 5 -1.66 -7.12 -8.95
CA HIS A 5 -1.84 -7.61 -10.31
C HIS A 5 -1.04 -6.81 -11.36
N MET A 6 -0.56 -5.61 -11.00
CA MET A 6 0.18 -4.78 -11.94
C MET A 6 1.55 -5.38 -12.29
N PRO A 7 1.88 -5.52 -13.59
CA PRO A 7 3.16 -6.11 -14.03
C PRO A 7 4.39 -5.38 -13.50
N LEU A 8 4.31 -4.05 -13.30
CA LEU A 8 5.40 -3.26 -12.72
C LEU A 8 5.83 -3.81 -11.35
N TYR A 9 4.87 -4.09 -10.45
CA TYR A 9 5.20 -4.57 -9.10
C TYR A 9 5.77 -5.98 -9.12
N LYS A 10 5.26 -6.85 -9.98
CA LYS A 10 5.82 -8.20 -10.17
C LYS A 10 7.30 -8.12 -10.57
N GLU A 11 7.65 -7.20 -11.48
CA GLU A 11 9.04 -6.98 -11.90
C GLU A 11 9.90 -6.35 -10.79
N LEU A 12 9.40 -5.32 -10.08
CA LEU A 12 10.16 -4.69 -8.99
C LEU A 12 10.42 -5.64 -7.83
N VAL A 13 9.42 -6.43 -7.43
CA VAL A 13 9.57 -7.48 -6.39
C VAL A 13 10.61 -8.50 -6.82
N ARG A 14 10.55 -9.01 -8.04
CA ARG A 14 11.56 -9.93 -8.59
C ARG A 14 12.98 -9.37 -8.50
N ARG A 15 13.18 -8.10 -8.82
CA ARG A 15 14.50 -7.42 -8.74
C ARG A 15 14.96 -7.23 -7.30
N VAL A 16 14.05 -6.88 -6.37
CA VAL A 16 14.36 -6.80 -4.93
C VAL A 16 14.77 -8.17 -4.39
N GLU A 17 13.99 -9.21 -4.70
CA GLU A 17 14.25 -10.60 -4.26
C GLU A 17 15.56 -11.17 -4.83
N SER A 18 15.97 -10.75 -6.03
CA SER A 18 17.28 -11.13 -6.61
C SER A 18 18.47 -10.51 -5.87
N GLY A 19 18.22 -9.58 -4.94
CA GLY A 19 19.28 -8.88 -4.19
C GLY A 19 19.97 -7.76 -4.98
N GLU A 20 19.44 -7.37 -6.13
CA GLU A 20 20.03 -6.36 -7.02
C GLU A 20 20.28 -5.04 -6.29
N PHE A 21 19.32 -4.60 -5.47
CA PHE A 21 19.39 -3.32 -4.75
C PHE A 21 19.99 -3.43 -3.34
N GLY A 22 20.35 -4.65 -2.89
CA GLY A 22 20.66 -4.92 -1.50
C GLY A 22 19.40 -4.97 -0.62
N PRO A 23 19.56 -5.04 0.71
CA PRO A 23 18.42 -5.02 1.65
C PRO A 23 17.56 -3.76 1.51
N VAL A 24 16.24 -3.93 1.50
CA VAL A 24 15.30 -2.83 1.69
C VAL A 24 15.28 -2.46 3.16
N ASN A 25 15.44 -1.17 3.48
CA ASN A 25 15.53 -0.68 4.86
C ASN A 25 14.34 0.19 5.26
N LEU A 26 13.84 1.01 4.33
CA LEU A 26 12.77 1.96 4.60
C LEU A 26 11.81 2.06 3.41
N ILE A 27 10.52 2.04 3.70
CA ILE A 27 9.46 2.33 2.75
C ILE A 27 8.72 3.57 3.24
N GLN A 28 8.54 4.56 2.39
CA GLN A 28 7.82 5.79 2.69
C GLN A 28 6.72 6.02 1.67
N GLU A 29 5.49 6.20 2.14
CA GLU A 29 4.35 6.39 1.26
C GLU A 29 3.45 7.51 1.75
N ASN A 30 2.87 8.22 0.80
CA ASN A 30 1.80 9.17 1.08
C ASN A 30 0.67 9.03 0.07
N PHE A 31 -0.56 9.20 0.56
CA PHE A 31 -1.77 9.22 -0.25
C PHE A 31 -2.75 10.25 0.32
N GLY A 32 -2.88 11.37 -0.38
CA GLY A 32 -3.89 12.39 -0.05
C GLY A 32 -4.92 12.50 -1.16
N SER A 33 -6.18 12.22 -0.86
CA SER A 33 -7.31 12.32 -1.79
C SER A 33 -8.39 13.20 -1.18
N TYR A 34 -8.24 14.52 -1.32
CA TYR A 34 -9.20 15.45 -0.76
C TYR A 34 -10.64 15.08 -1.16
N LYS A 35 -11.49 14.99 -0.15
CA LYS A 35 -12.93 14.80 -0.26
C LYS A 35 -13.62 15.91 0.50
N GLU A 36 -14.60 16.54 -0.11
CA GLU A 36 -15.51 17.41 0.62
C GLU A 36 -16.27 16.58 1.65
N PHE A 37 -16.38 17.12 2.88
CA PHE A 37 -17.07 16.41 3.94
C PHE A 37 -18.56 16.34 3.66
N ASP A 38 -19.08 15.13 3.63
CA ASP A 38 -20.50 14.81 3.54
C ASP A 38 -20.73 13.50 4.31
N MET A 39 -21.54 13.58 5.37
CA MET A 39 -21.81 12.43 6.25
C MET A 39 -22.56 11.28 5.58
N GLU A 40 -23.26 11.55 4.48
CA GLU A 40 -23.94 10.53 3.68
C GLU A 40 -23.03 9.87 2.65
N ASN A 41 -21.89 10.50 2.35
CA ASN A 41 -20.95 9.97 1.39
C ASN A 41 -20.20 8.76 1.98
N ARG A 42 -19.95 7.73 1.16
CA ARG A 42 -19.23 6.52 1.55
C ARG A 42 -17.87 6.78 2.21
N PHE A 43 -17.21 7.90 1.91
CA PHE A 43 -15.90 8.23 2.48
C PHE A 43 -15.97 8.59 3.97
N PHE A 44 -17.10 9.10 4.44
CA PHE A 44 -17.27 9.59 5.82
C PHE A 44 -18.39 8.87 6.57
N ASN A 45 -19.11 7.95 5.93
CA ASN A 45 -20.21 7.23 6.55
C ASN A 45 -19.72 5.92 7.20
N PRO A 46 -19.77 5.79 8.54
CA PRO A 46 -19.32 4.57 9.22
C PRO A 46 -20.16 3.33 8.85
N LYS A 47 -21.43 3.50 8.46
CA LYS A 47 -22.28 2.37 7.99
C LYS A 47 -21.88 1.86 6.60
N LEU A 48 -21.05 2.59 5.88
CA LEU A 48 -20.54 2.22 4.57
C LEU A 48 -19.03 1.94 4.60
N ALA A 49 -18.51 1.62 5.80
CA ALA A 49 -17.08 1.40 6.03
C ALA A 49 -16.20 2.55 5.52
N GLY A 50 -16.60 3.80 5.82
CA GLY A 50 -15.84 5.02 5.49
C GLY A 50 -14.52 5.09 6.27
N GLY A 51 -13.66 6.03 5.88
CA GLY A 51 -12.37 6.29 6.48
C GLY A 51 -11.21 6.18 5.49
N ALA A 52 -10.11 6.85 5.81
CA ALA A 52 -8.91 6.88 4.98
C ALA A 52 -8.20 5.52 4.95
N LEU A 53 -8.15 4.83 6.08
CA LEU A 53 -7.47 3.54 6.19
C LEU A 53 -8.06 2.51 5.21
N LEU A 54 -9.40 2.32 5.21
CA LEU A 54 -10.03 1.34 4.35
C LEU A 54 -10.10 1.77 2.89
N ASP A 55 -10.29 3.07 2.58
CA ASP A 55 -10.41 3.56 1.21
C ASP A 55 -9.08 3.69 0.49
N ILE A 56 -8.06 4.28 1.14
CA ILE A 56 -6.75 4.57 0.53
C ILE A 56 -5.58 3.87 1.22
N GLY A 57 -5.67 3.58 2.52
CA GLY A 57 -4.62 2.88 3.27
C GLY A 57 -4.39 1.45 2.81
N VAL A 58 -5.43 0.78 2.32
CA VAL A 58 -5.30 -0.56 1.73
C VAL A 58 -4.27 -0.61 0.60
N TYR A 59 -4.14 0.45 -0.20
CA TYR A 59 -3.13 0.51 -1.27
C TYR A 59 -1.73 0.66 -0.70
N SER A 60 -1.53 1.56 0.26
CA SER A 60 -0.23 1.77 0.91
C SER A 60 0.24 0.53 1.64
N LEU A 61 -0.60 -0.06 2.49
CA LEU A 61 -0.25 -1.27 3.22
C LEU A 61 0.03 -2.47 2.29
N THR A 62 -0.71 -2.58 1.18
CA THR A 62 -0.45 -3.62 0.17
C THR A 62 0.90 -3.42 -0.48
N LEU A 63 1.25 -2.19 -0.88
CA LEU A 63 2.54 -1.91 -1.49
C LEU A 63 3.68 -2.16 -0.50
N ALA A 64 3.58 -1.64 0.72
CA ALA A 64 4.57 -1.90 1.76
C ALA A 64 4.78 -3.41 1.97
N ARG A 65 3.69 -4.18 2.12
CA ARG A 65 3.76 -5.63 2.37
C ARG A 65 4.45 -6.40 1.24
N LEU A 66 4.34 -5.96 -0.02
CA LEU A 66 5.04 -6.59 -1.15
C LEU A 66 6.57 -6.52 -1.04
N PHE A 67 7.12 -5.49 -0.39
CA PHE A 67 8.56 -5.27 -0.28
C PHE A 67 9.13 -5.59 1.11
N LEU A 68 8.27 -5.91 2.08
CA LEU A 68 8.67 -6.39 3.39
C LEU A 68 8.90 -7.90 3.38
N LYS A 69 9.95 -8.36 4.05
CA LYS A 69 10.28 -9.79 4.18
C LYS A 69 9.30 -10.54 5.09
N SER A 70 8.79 -9.87 6.12
CA SER A 70 7.83 -10.44 7.06
C SER A 70 6.76 -9.42 7.44
N GLN A 71 5.67 -9.89 8.04
CA GLN A 71 4.60 -9.07 8.56
C GLN A 71 5.12 -8.12 9.65
N PRO A 72 4.80 -6.82 9.62
CA PRO A 72 5.13 -5.90 10.71
C PRO A 72 4.50 -6.34 12.03
N HIS A 73 5.25 -6.19 13.12
CA HIS A 73 4.79 -6.49 14.48
C HIS A 73 4.86 -5.26 15.40
N ASP A 74 5.77 -4.32 15.15
CA ASP A 74 5.78 -3.05 15.86
C ASP A 74 4.96 -2.04 15.07
N VAL A 75 3.93 -1.51 15.71
CA VAL A 75 2.98 -0.57 15.11
C VAL A 75 2.83 0.65 16.01
N LEU A 76 3.07 1.82 15.47
CA LEU A 76 2.76 3.11 16.10
C LEU A 76 1.88 3.90 15.15
N SER A 77 0.74 4.36 15.61
CA SER A 77 -0.18 5.09 14.75
C SER A 77 -1.00 6.13 15.49
N MET A 78 -1.41 7.13 14.76
CA MET A 78 -2.37 8.13 15.19
C MET A 78 -3.35 8.40 14.05
N MET A 79 -4.62 8.63 14.40
CA MET A 79 -5.62 9.07 13.46
C MET A 79 -6.32 10.34 13.95
N ASN A 80 -6.71 11.21 13.02
CA ASN A 80 -7.65 12.29 13.28
C ASN A 80 -9.01 11.89 12.75
N PRO A 81 -10.06 11.86 13.60
CA PRO A 81 -11.39 11.50 13.16
C PRO A 81 -12.07 12.61 12.38
N ALA A 82 -12.91 12.23 11.43
CA ALA A 82 -13.94 13.09 10.87
C ALA A 82 -15.07 13.31 11.89
N PRO A 83 -15.98 14.28 11.70
CA PRO A 83 -17.14 14.49 12.60
C PRO A 83 -18.03 13.25 12.78
N THR A 84 -17.99 12.30 11.86
CA THR A 84 -18.71 11.02 11.93
C THR A 84 -17.98 9.93 12.71
N GLY A 85 -16.73 10.21 13.14
CA GLY A 85 -15.91 9.28 13.91
C GLY A 85 -14.97 8.40 13.07
N VAL A 86 -15.17 8.28 11.74
CA VAL A 86 -14.24 7.55 10.88
C VAL A 86 -12.89 8.27 10.79
N ASP A 87 -11.82 7.54 10.55
CA ASP A 87 -10.49 8.10 10.33
C ASP A 87 -10.46 8.99 9.08
N GLN A 88 -9.94 10.19 9.22
CA GLN A 88 -9.86 11.17 8.13
C GLN A 88 -8.42 11.43 7.70
N THR A 89 -7.48 11.34 8.64
CA THR A 89 -6.04 11.51 8.41
C THR A 89 -5.27 10.60 9.35
N ASP A 90 -4.36 9.79 8.78
CA ASP A 90 -3.59 8.81 9.54
C ASP A 90 -2.10 9.00 9.35
N GLY A 91 -1.36 8.87 10.44
CA GLY A 91 0.08 8.68 10.48
C GLY A 91 0.39 7.30 11.04
N ILE A 92 1.11 6.46 10.27
CA ILE A 92 1.39 5.09 10.63
C ILE A 92 2.88 4.81 10.47
N LEU A 93 3.49 4.22 11.49
CA LEU A 93 4.87 3.75 11.50
C LEU A 93 4.87 2.26 11.84
N LEU A 94 5.50 1.46 10.96
CA LEU A 94 5.57 0.01 11.11
C LEU A 94 7.03 -0.44 11.12
N ARG A 95 7.30 -1.58 11.78
CA ARG A 95 8.59 -2.28 11.72
C ARG A 95 8.39 -3.78 11.80
N ASN A 96 9.14 -4.53 10.99
CA ASN A 96 9.15 -6.00 11.02
C ASN A 96 10.36 -6.56 11.77
N ALA A 97 10.44 -7.89 11.88
CA ALA A 97 11.50 -8.59 12.60
C ALA A 97 12.90 -8.38 11.98
N GLU A 98 12.98 -8.11 10.70
CA GLU A 98 14.22 -7.83 9.97
C GLU A 98 14.68 -6.37 10.12
N GLY A 99 13.93 -5.55 10.86
CA GLY A 99 14.23 -4.13 11.09
C GLY A 99 13.85 -3.21 9.93
N GLN A 100 13.13 -3.70 8.92
CA GLN A 100 12.59 -2.86 7.85
C GLN A 100 11.48 -1.97 8.40
N MET A 101 11.52 -0.68 8.06
CA MET A 101 10.55 0.30 8.54
C MET A 101 9.64 0.78 7.43
N VAL A 102 8.40 1.13 7.80
CA VAL A 102 7.43 1.75 6.90
C VAL A 102 6.88 3.02 7.53
N VAL A 103 6.76 4.09 6.75
CA VAL A 103 6.15 5.36 7.15
C VAL A 103 5.03 5.70 6.17
N LEU A 104 3.79 5.78 6.67
CA LEU A 104 2.62 6.09 5.87
C LEU A 104 1.96 7.38 6.35
N ALA A 105 1.57 8.23 5.40
CA ALA A 105 0.76 9.42 5.64
C ALA A 105 -0.47 9.39 4.72
N LEU A 106 -1.65 9.24 5.31
CA LEU A 106 -2.92 9.10 4.60
C LEU A 106 -3.84 10.26 4.94
N THR A 107 -4.59 10.78 3.98
CA THR A 107 -5.61 11.80 4.29
C THR A 107 -6.70 11.88 3.22
N LEU A 108 -7.95 11.97 3.68
CA LEU A 108 -9.11 12.39 2.88
C LEU A 108 -9.37 13.89 2.99
N HIS A 109 -8.70 14.57 3.93
CA HIS A 109 -8.89 16.00 4.20
C HIS A 109 -7.97 16.93 3.39
N SER A 110 -6.91 16.39 2.81
CA SER A 110 -5.92 17.16 2.04
C SER A 110 -5.51 16.42 0.77
N LYS A 111 -5.09 17.17 -0.25
CA LYS A 111 -4.48 16.61 -1.45
C LYS A 111 -2.99 16.41 -1.23
N GLN A 112 -2.49 15.21 -1.53
CA GLN A 112 -1.06 14.89 -1.60
C GLN A 112 -0.80 14.12 -2.90
N PRO A 113 0.46 14.10 -3.40
CA PRO A 113 0.85 13.14 -4.42
C PRO A 113 0.65 11.70 -3.89
N LYS A 114 0.26 10.78 -4.75
CA LYS A 114 0.29 9.35 -4.44
C LYS A 114 1.69 8.84 -4.75
N ARG A 115 2.58 8.97 -3.80
CA ARG A 115 4.01 8.69 -3.95
C ARG A 115 4.43 7.58 -3.02
N ALA A 116 5.18 6.62 -3.55
CA ALA A 116 5.87 5.60 -2.78
C ALA A 116 7.37 5.68 -3.06
N MET A 117 8.18 5.49 -2.02
CA MET A 117 9.62 5.39 -2.11
C MET A 117 10.09 4.18 -1.32
N ILE A 118 10.82 3.27 -1.97
CA ILE A 118 11.41 2.07 -1.40
C ILE A 118 12.92 2.28 -1.39
N SER A 119 13.51 2.39 -0.20
CA SER A 119 14.93 2.67 -0.01
C SER A 119 15.68 1.41 0.37
N ALA A 120 16.69 1.07 -0.40
CA ALA A 120 17.58 -0.06 -0.20
C ALA A 120 19.05 0.42 -0.14
N ASP A 121 19.98 -0.48 0.14
CA ASP A 121 21.41 -0.11 0.33
C ASP A 121 22.02 0.52 -0.92
N LYS A 122 21.69 -0.01 -2.11
CA LYS A 122 22.35 0.37 -3.37
C LYS A 122 21.50 1.27 -4.26
N ALA A 123 20.22 1.42 -3.96
CA ALA A 123 19.30 2.22 -4.76
C ALA A 123 18.06 2.62 -3.96
N PHE A 124 17.35 3.63 -4.44
CA PHE A 124 15.96 3.83 -4.06
C PHE A 124 15.05 3.80 -5.29
N ILE A 125 13.82 3.33 -5.10
CA ILE A 125 12.80 3.20 -6.13
C ILE A 125 11.70 4.19 -5.81
N GLU A 126 11.42 5.12 -6.72
CA GLU A 126 10.31 6.06 -6.61
C GLU A 126 9.19 5.68 -7.56
N ILE A 127 7.95 5.65 -7.05
CA ILE A 127 6.76 5.30 -7.79
C ILE A 127 5.70 6.38 -7.56
N MET A 128 5.32 7.09 -8.63
CA MET A 128 4.23 8.05 -8.61
C MET A 128 2.92 7.39 -9.03
N GLU A 129 1.79 7.89 -8.51
CA GLU A 129 0.44 7.34 -8.77
C GLU A 129 0.38 5.81 -8.50
N TYR A 130 1.07 5.36 -7.47
CA TYR A 130 1.38 3.96 -7.18
C TYR A 130 0.20 2.99 -7.12
N PRO A 131 -1.08 3.36 -6.85
CA PRO A 131 -2.17 2.37 -6.85
C PRO A 131 -2.34 1.59 -8.16
N ARG A 132 -1.91 2.18 -9.30
CA ARG A 132 -1.99 1.55 -10.64
C ARG A 132 -0.81 1.95 -11.52
N ALA A 133 0.37 2.13 -10.93
CA ALA A 133 1.54 2.57 -11.68
C ALA A 133 2.00 1.52 -12.70
N ASP A 134 2.47 2.00 -13.83
CA ASP A 134 3.17 1.23 -14.87
C ASP A 134 4.61 1.72 -15.08
N VAL A 135 5.04 2.73 -14.29
CA VAL A 135 6.37 3.34 -14.34
C VAL A 135 6.92 3.51 -12.94
N ALA A 136 8.20 3.18 -12.76
CA ALA A 136 9.02 3.53 -11.60
C ALA A 136 10.34 4.14 -12.02
N THR A 137 10.96 4.94 -11.17
CA THR A 137 12.32 5.45 -11.34
C THR A 137 13.21 4.84 -10.27
N ILE A 138 14.28 4.19 -10.67
CA ILE A 138 15.32 3.66 -9.79
C ILE A 138 16.49 4.62 -9.84
N THR A 139 16.96 5.07 -8.67
CA THR A 139 18.15 5.92 -8.56
C THR A 139 19.21 5.15 -7.78
N TRP A 140 20.38 4.92 -8.41
CA TRP A 140 21.49 4.22 -7.79
C TRP A 140 22.27 5.14 -6.85
N THR A 141 22.68 4.62 -5.68
CA THR A 141 23.31 5.42 -4.62
C THR A 141 24.78 5.75 -4.89
N ASP A 142 25.48 4.94 -5.69
CA ASP A 142 26.90 5.07 -5.96
C ASP A 142 27.24 6.20 -6.95
N ASP A 143 26.44 6.34 -8.00
CA ASP A 143 26.70 7.32 -9.08
C ASP A 143 25.51 8.26 -9.36
N GLY A 144 24.38 8.08 -8.66
CA GLY A 144 23.15 8.86 -8.86
C GLY A 144 22.45 8.60 -10.21
N LYS A 145 22.89 7.58 -10.95
CA LYS A 145 22.28 7.23 -12.23
C LYS A 145 20.83 6.83 -12.03
N GLN A 146 20.00 7.28 -12.95
CA GLN A 146 18.58 6.93 -12.97
C GLN A 146 18.25 5.93 -14.06
N GLU A 147 17.43 4.97 -13.71
CA GLU A 147 16.81 4.00 -14.60
C GLU A 147 15.30 4.14 -14.54
N LYS A 148 14.66 4.30 -15.69
CA LYS A 148 13.20 4.28 -15.77
C LYS A 148 12.74 2.88 -16.13
N VAL A 149 11.98 2.25 -15.25
CA VAL A 149 11.34 0.95 -15.47
C VAL A 149 9.90 1.19 -15.88
N GLN A 150 9.49 0.66 -17.03
CA GLN A 150 8.11 0.75 -17.51
C GLN A 150 7.64 -0.64 -17.90
N VAL A 151 6.63 -1.18 -17.18
CA VAL A 151 6.08 -2.52 -17.41
C VAL A 151 4.57 -2.51 -17.22
N GLY A 152 3.86 -3.00 -18.22
CA GLY A 152 2.40 -2.98 -18.24
C GLY A 152 1.84 -1.63 -18.66
N ARG A 153 0.57 -1.40 -18.38
CA ARG A 153 -0.17 -0.17 -18.67
C ARG A 153 -1.21 0.09 -17.61
N THR A 154 -1.25 1.30 -17.06
CA THR A 154 -2.26 1.73 -16.07
C THR A 154 -3.69 1.51 -16.56
N ALA A 155 -3.95 1.73 -17.86
CA ALA A 155 -5.28 1.56 -18.46
C ALA A 155 -5.79 0.11 -18.41
N ASP A 156 -4.88 -0.87 -18.37
CA ASP A 156 -5.20 -2.30 -18.37
C ASP A 156 -5.29 -2.91 -16.96
N ALA A 157 -5.25 -2.09 -15.91
CA ALA A 157 -5.17 -2.56 -14.52
C ALA A 157 -6.26 -3.60 -14.14
N LEU A 158 -7.50 -3.39 -14.61
CA LEU A 158 -8.58 -4.35 -14.34
C LEU A 158 -8.46 -5.61 -15.20
N ALA A 159 -7.89 -5.53 -16.39
CA ALA A 159 -7.64 -6.72 -17.22
C ALA A 159 -6.60 -7.64 -16.57
N TYR A 160 -5.56 -7.08 -15.91
CA TYR A 160 -4.60 -7.87 -15.14
C TYR A 160 -5.24 -8.57 -13.94
N VAL A 161 -6.19 -7.89 -13.25
CA VAL A 161 -6.95 -8.53 -12.16
C VAL A 161 -7.75 -9.73 -12.67
N LEU A 162 -8.43 -9.57 -13.82
CA LEU A 162 -9.23 -10.65 -14.40
C LEU A 162 -8.35 -11.82 -14.87
N ALA A 163 -7.21 -11.53 -15.52
CA ALA A 163 -6.27 -12.57 -15.95
C ALA A 163 -5.72 -13.37 -14.77
N ASP A 164 -5.33 -12.71 -13.68
CA ASP A 164 -4.86 -13.40 -12.46
C ASP A 164 -6.02 -14.21 -11.83
N LEU A 165 -7.26 -13.71 -11.84
CA LEU A 165 -8.41 -14.47 -11.34
C LEU A 165 -8.67 -15.73 -12.18
N GLU A 166 -8.62 -15.64 -13.51
CA GLU A 166 -8.73 -16.79 -14.41
C GLU A 166 -7.62 -17.82 -14.15
N ALA A 167 -6.38 -17.35 -13.97
CA ALA A 167 -5.26 -18.20 -13.62
C ALA A 167 -5.46 -18.93 -12.27
N ALA A 168 -5.98 -18.20 -11.26
CA ALA A 168 -6.29 -18.78 -9.95
C ALA A 168 -7.36 -19.87 -10.04
N VAL A 169 -8.43 -19.64 -10.82
CA VAL A 169 -9.48 -20.64 -11.06
C VAL A 169 -8.91 -21.85 -11.81
N ALA A 170 -7.94 -21.66 -12.69
CA ALA A 170 -7.24 -22.74 -13.38
C ALA A 170 -6.20 -23.48 -12.49
N GLY A 171 -6.00 -23.04 -11.24
CA GLY A 171 -5.14 -23.71 -10.27
C GLY A 171 -3.69 -23.19 -10.23
N ASP A 172 -3.44 -21.98 -10.74
CA ASP A 172 -2.12 -21.36 -10.66
C ASP A 172 -1.78 -20.98 -9.21
N ALA A 173 -0.81 -21.66 -8.62
CA ALA A 173 -0.39 -21.46 -7.24
C ALA A 173 0.27 -20.08 -6.99
N SER A 174 0.79 -19.41 -8.03
CA SER A 174 1.42 -18.10 -7.87
C SER A 174 0.43 -17.01 -7.42
N VAL A 175 -0.85 -17.18 -7.76
CA VAL A 175 -1.92 -16.27 -7.33
C VAL A 175 -2.31 -16.48 -5.86
N GLN A 176 -2.07 -17.68 -5.32
CA GLN A 176 -2.35 -17.99 -3.91
C GLN A 176 -1.54 -17.08 -2.98
N ALA A 177 -0.30 -16.75 -3.34
CA ALA A 177 0.55 -15.84 -2.57
C ALA A 177 -0.05 -14.42 -2.44
N GLN A 178 -0.82 -13.97 -3.41
CA GLN A 178 -1.51 -12.67 -3.37
C GLN A 178 -2.63 -12.64 -2.33
N LEU A 179 -3.27 -13.79 -2.05
CA LEU A 179 -4.28 -13.92 -1.00
C LEU A 179 -3.65 -13.77 0.38
N GLU A 180 -2.46 -14.33 0.61
CA GLU A 180 -1.74 -14.16 1.87
C GLU A 180 -1.38 -12.68 2.11
N VAL A 181 -0.88 -11.96 1.10
CA VAL A 181 -0.63 -10.52 1.22
C VAL A 181 -1.93 -9.77 1.56
N SER A 182 -3.04 -10.11 0.93
CA SER A 182 -4.34 -9.48 1.22
C SER A 182 -4.79 -9.75 2.65
N LYS A 183 -4.59 -10.96 3.15
CA LYS A 183 -4.90 -11.34 4.54
C LYS A 183 -4.04 -10.57 5.53
N ASP A 184 -2.71 -10.54 5.32
CA ASP A 184 -1.78 -9.78 6.14
C ASP A 184 -2.18 -8.30 6.24
N VAL A 185 -2.57 -7.69 5.13
CA VAL A 185 -3.03 -6.29 5.07
C VAL A 185 -4.32 -6.11 5.86
N MET A 186 -5.29 -7.00 5.73
CA MET A 186 -6.54 -6.93 6.50
C MET A 186 -6.31 -7.10 8.00
N GLU A 187 -5.39 -7.96 8.41
CA GLU A 187 -4.99 -8.12 9.81
C GLU A 187 -4.37 -6.83 10.36
N LEU A 188 -3.46 -6.19 9.62
CA LEU A 188 -2.88 -4.89 9.99
C LEU A 188 -3.95 -3.81 10.13
N MET A 189 -4.86 -3.68 9.17
CA MET A 189 -5.92 -2.68 9.20
C MET A 189 -6.87 -2.91 10.38
N THR A 190 -7.17 -4.14 10.71
CA THR A 190 -7.99 -4.50 11.89
C THR A 190 -7.25 -4.14 13.19
N GLY A 191 -5.96 -4.45 13.29
CA GLY A 191 -5.12 -4.09 14.42
C GLY A 191 -5.08 -2.58 14.65
N LEU A 192 -4.83 -1.79 13.60
CA LEU A 192 -4.81 -0.32 13.64
C LEU A 192 -6.13 0.25 14.16
N ARG A 193 -7.27 -0.22 13.65
CA ARG A 193 -8.59 0.23 14.12
C ARG A 193 -8.84 -0.13 15.59
N ASN A 194 -8.41 -1.32 16.02
CA ASN A 194 -8.50 -1.73 17.42
C ASN A 194 -7.67 -0.81 18.34
N ASP A 195 -6.46 -0.46 17.93
CA ASP A 195 -5.59 0.47 18.69
C ASP A 195 -6.21 1.88 18.79
N TRP A 196 -6.97 2.29 17.78
CA TRP A 196 -7.72 3.55 17.79
C TRP A 196 -9.06 3.46 18.57
N ASN A 197 -9.43 2.29 19.08
CA ASN A 197 -10.74 2.01 19.66
C ASN A 197 -11.90 2.34 18.69
N PHE A 198 -11.69 2.13 17.40
CA PHE A 198 -12.66 2.39 16.36
C PHE A 198 -13.23 1.08 15.80
N LEU A 199 -14.53 0.87 16.02
CA LEU A 199 -15.31 -0.24 15.45
C LEU A 199 -16.43 0.32 14.58
N TYR A 200 -16.65 -0.31 13.44
CA TYR A 200 -17.83 -0.01 12.63
C TYR A 200 -19.12 -0.52 13.31
N PRO A 201 -20.29 0.05 12.95
CA PRO A 201 -21.56 -0.34 13.61
C PRO A 201 -21.86 -1.83 13.57
N GLU A 202 -21.43 -2.52 12.51
CA GLU A 202 -21.64 -3.97 12.32
C GLU A 202 -20.69 -4.84 13.15
N GLU A 203 -19.67 -4.25 13.77
CA GLU A 203 -18.67 -4.93 14.62
C GLU A 203 -18.94 -4.74 16.12
N GLN A 204 -19.98 -3.97 16.51
CA GLN A 204 -20.33 -3.61 17.88
C GLN A 204 -21.32 -4.63 18.53
#